data_9f85cd1de512db2c0d8408313af8863b
#
_entry.id   9f85cd1de512db2c0d8408313af8863b
#
_cell.length_a   1.000
_cell.length_b   1.000
_cell.length_c   1.000
_cell.angle_alpha   90.00
_cell.angle_beta   90.00
_cell.angle_gamma   90.00
#
_symmetry.space_group_name_H-M   'P 1'
#
loop_
_entity.id
_entity.type
_entity.pdbx_description
1 polymer ?
#
loop_
_entity_poly.entity_id
_entity_poly.type
_entity_poly.pdbx_seq_one_letter_code
_entity_poly.pdbx_strand_id
1 'polypeptide(L)'
;MATVSTSPLVFSVIIGVYDDWIPLDRCVRSLTQQTNAPSFEVIVVDDGSGDVAPEYIRNWTGVYQLTLIRQSHAGISAARNRGIQASRGLVLVFVDADCKFHPDCLATLAATINKSPQHNSFQLHLVGDCSGIVGRAEELRLVTLQNHLLQPDGCIRYLNTAGFAIRRARVDIEKGLFDPVAVRAEDTLLLASLIQGGELPLFVSKAIVQHAIPLSLLECFRKDFRVAQLDARTYDIIAARGVRFRVSQQQRLRMLLSMWKTAGQDSIGRLAWFVLAARQAPRLIVLFLRKVTP
;
A
#
# COMPACT_ATOMS: atom_id res chain seq x y z
N MET A 1 4.35 -32.27 -17.05
CA MET A 1 5.50 -31.40 -16.74
C MET A 1 5.24 -30.06 -17.40
N ALA A 2 4.90 -29.04 -16.63
CA ALA A 2 4.73 -27.70 -17.18
C ALA A 2 6.11 -27.14 -17.53
N THR A 3 6.30 -26.76 -18.80
CA THR A 3 7.52 -26.10 -19.28
C THR A 3 7.67 -24.77 -18.54
N VAL A 4 8.70 -24.67 -17.69
CA VAL A 4 9.09 -23.41 -17.08
C VAL A 4 9.46 -22.46 -18.21
N SER A 5 8.67 -21.41 -18.42
CA SER A 5 8.94 -20.35 -19.39
C SER A 5 10.34 -19.77 -19.10
N THR A 6 11.23 -19.80 -20.09
CA THR A 6 12.59 -19.22 -20.01
C THR A 6 12.60 -17.70 -20.14
N SER A 7 11.44 -17.05 -20.17
CA SER A 7 11.34 -15.58 -20.19
C SER A 7 11.87 -15.00 -18.89
N PRO A 8 12.64 -13.88 -18.93
CA PRO A 8 13.15 -13.26 -17.73
C PRO A 8 11.99 -12.88 -16.78
N LEU A 9 12.19 -13.09 -15.50
CA LEU A 9 11.20 -12.77 -14.45
C LEU A 9 11.02 -11.24 -14.41
N VAL A 10 9.79 -10.77 -14.65
CA VAL A 10 9.49 -9.33 -14.73
C VAL A 10 9.14 -8.77 -13.36
N PHE A 11 8.23 -9.43 -12.62
CA PHE A 11 7.82 -8.93 -11.31
C PHE A 11 8.19 -9.86 -10.17
N SER A 12 8.56 -9.27 -9.02
CA SER A 12 8.50 -9.90 -7.71
C SER A 12 7.42 -9.21 -6.89
N VAL A 13 6.31 -9.90 -6.63
CA VAL A 13 5.24 -9.41 -5.76
C VAL A 13 5.59 -9.76 -4.32
N ILE A 14 5.80 -8.75 -3.48
CA ILE A 14 6.26 -8.88 -2.09
C ILE A 14 5.11 -8.58 -1.15
N ILE A 15 4.77 -9.52 -0.28
CA ILE A 15 3.67 -9.47 0.67
C ILE A 15 4.19 -9.74 2.07
N GLY A 16 4.12 -8.74 2.97
CA GLY A 16 4.33 -8.98 4.40
C GLY A 16 3.05 -9.47 5.05
N VAL A 17 3.15 -10.45 5.94
CA VAL A 17 2.02 -10.98 6.71
C VAL A 17 2.38 -11.12 8.18
N TYR A 18 1.44 -10.77 9.06
CA TYR A 18 1.51 -11.00 10.50
C TYR A 18 0.11 -11.30 11.02
N ASP A 19 -0.18 -12.58 11.32
CA ASP A 19 -1.48 -13.12 11.76
C ASP A 19 -2.67 -12.89 10.78
N ASP A 20 -2.40 -12.49 9.53
CA ASP A 20 -3.41 -12.14 8.51
C ASP A 20 -3.53 -13.21 7.42
N TRP A 21 -3.57 -14.49 7.80
CA TRP A 21 -3.60 -15.62 6.85
C TRP A 21 -4.86 -15.71 6.00
N ILE A 22 -6.05 -15.36 6.56
CA ILE A 22 -7.32 -15.39 5.81
C ILE A 22 -7.37 -14.30 4.73
N PRO A 23 -7.01 -13.03 5.00
CA PRO A 23 -6.83 -12.03 3.96
C PRO A 23 -5.80 -12.44 2.91
N LEU A 24 -4.65 -13.00 3.31
CA LEU A 24 -3.60 -13.45 2.40
C LEU A 24 -4.10 -14.49 1.39
N ASP A 25 -4.96 -15.43 1.79
CA ASP A 25 -5.55 -16.41 0.84
C ASP A 25 -6.24 -15.71 -0.33
N ARG A 26 -7.03 -14.69 -0.05
CA ARG A 26 -7.71 -13.89 -1.07
C ARG A 26 -6.75 -13.14 -1.97
N CYS A 27 -5.68 -12.59 -1.40
CA CYS A 27 -4.64 -11.89 -2.13
C CYS A 27 -3.93 -12.82 -3.12
N VAL A 28 -3.39 -13.94 -2.65
CA VAL A 28 -2.64 -14.89 -3.50
C VAL A 28 -3.53 -15.55 -4.55
N ARG A 29 -4.80 -15.84 -4.24
CA ARG A 29 -5.77 -16.34 -5.24
C ARG A 29 -6.07 -15.30 -6.32
N SER A 30 -6.13 -14.01 -5.99
CA SER A 30 -6.33 -12.98 -7.01
C SER A 30 -5.16 -12.90 -8.00
N LEU A 31 -3.96 -13.24 -7.56
CA LEU A 31 -2.79 -13.33 -8.42
C LEU A 31 -2.84 -14.55 -9.37
N THR A 32 -3.54 -15.64 -9.02
CA THR A 32 -3.76 -16.75 -9.97
C THR A 32 -4.70 -16.38 -11.11
N GLN A 33 -5.49 -15.32 -10.94
CA GLN A 33 -6.47 -14.84 -11.91
C GLN A 33 -5.91 -13.76 -12.84
N GLN A 34 -4.60 -13.45 -12.75
CA GLN A 34 -4.01 -12.43 -13.62
C GLN A 34 -4.02 -12.87 -15.08
N THR A 35 -4.52 -11.99 -15.96
CA THR A 35 -4.63 -12.23 -17.41
C THR A 35 -3.51 -11.48 -18.13
N ASN A 36 -2.89 -12.14 -19.11
CA ASN A 36 -1.82 -11.55 -19.93
C ASN A 36 -0.66 -10.95 -19.11
N ALA A 37 -0.51 -11.35 -17.84
CA ALA A 37 0.56 -10.89 -17.00
C ALA A 37 1.92 -11.44 -17.52
N PRO A 38 2.99 -10.63 -17.49
CA PRO A 38 4.32 -11.17 -17.71
C PRO A 38 4.68 -12.13 -16.56
N SER A 39 5.81 -12.85 -16.71
CA SER A 39 6.27 -13.78 -15.68
C SER A 39 6.50 -13.06 -14.35
N PHE A 40 5.99 -13.60 -13.26
CA PHE A 40 6.15 -13.07 -11.92
C PHE A 40 6.33 -14.16 -10.87
N GLU A 41 6.94 -13.80 -9.76
CA GLU A 41 6.99 -14.59 -8.53
C GLU A 41 6.27 -13.87 -7.41
N VAL A 42 5.87 -14.60 -6.39
CA VAL A 42 5.28 -14.07 -5.17
C VAL A 42 6.16 -14.46 -3.98
N ILE A 43 6.52 -13.47 -3.17
CA ILE A 43 7.32 -13.65 -1.96
C ILE A 43 6.46 -13.22 -0.77
N VAL A 44 6.07 -14.20 0.03
CA VAL A 44 5.34 -13.99 1.29
C VAL A 44 6.34 -14.00 2.43
N VAL A 45 6.39 -12.93 3.21
CA VAL A 45 7.25 -12.83 4.39
C VAL A 45 6.37 -12.83 5.63
N ASP A 46 6.39 -13.94 6.37
CA ASP A 46 5.75 -14.09 7.67
C ASP A 46 6.62 -13.42 8.74
N ASP A 47 6.16 -12.31 9.26
CA ASP A 47 6.85 -11.50 10.26
C ASP A 47 6.62 -12.01 11.69
N GLY A 48 6.68 -13.32 11.89
CA GLY A 48 6.60 -13.95 13.20
C GLY A 48 5.18 -14.15 13.70
N SER A 49 4.25 -14.52 12.81
CA SER A 49 2.87 -14.85 13.19
C SER A 49 2.81 -15.88 14.31
N GLY A 50 1.79 -15.77 15.18
CA GLY A 50 1.54 -16.73 16.26
C GLY A 50 1.16 -18.10 15.72
N ASP A 51 0.37 -18.14 14.67
CA ASP A 51 -0.05 -19.35 13.99
C ASP A 51 0.93 -19.77 12.89
N VAL A 52 1.00 -21.06 12.65
CA VAL A 52 1.77 -21.62 11.53
C VAL A 52 1.08 -21.25 10.22
N ALA A 53 1.87 -20.91 9.21
CA ALA A 53 1.35 -20.64 7.87
C ALA A 53 0.45 -21.80 7.40
N PRO A 54 -0.72 -21.51 6.81
CA PRO A 54 -1.64 -22.51 6.31
C PRO A 54 -1.00 -23.46 5.29
N GLU A 55 -1.47 -24.70 5.24
CA GLU A 55 -0.91 -25.71 4.36
C GLU A 55 -0.91 -25.30 2.89
N TYR A 56 -1.95 -24.63 2.44
CA TYR A 56 -2.07 -24.17 1.05
C TYR A 56 -0.98 -23.14 0.65
N ILE A 57 -0.42 -22.38 1.60
CA ILE A 57 0.73 -21.52 1.38
C ILE A 57 2.03 -22.31 1.43
N ARG A 58 2.18 -23.20 2.40
CA ARG A 58 3.41 -24.02 2.56
C ARG A 58 3.63 -24.97 1.39
N ASN A 59 2.55 -25.53 0.85
CA ASN A 59 2.53 -26.49 -0.24
C ASN A 59 1.96 -25.88 -1.53
N TRP A 60 2.32 -24.63 -1.83
CA TRP A 60 1.80 -23.92 -2.99
C TRP A 60 2.13 -24.64 -4.28
N THR A 61 1.10 -24.92 -5.08
CA THR A 61 1.19 -25.59 -6.40
C THR A 61 0.51 -24.77 -7.51
N GLY A 62 0.33 -23.44 -7.28
CA GLY A 62 -0.32 -22.55 -8.22
C GLY A 62 0.51 -22.23 -9.47
N VAL A 63 -0.04 -21.35 -10.31
CA VAL A 63 0.51 -21.01 -11.63
C VAL A 63 1.75 -20.13 -11.62
N TYR A 64 2.18 -19.66 -10.47
CA TYR A 64 3.40 -18.87 -10.28
C TYR A 64 4.24 -19.47 -9.16
N GLN A 65 5.51 -19.11 -9.08
CA GLN A 65 6.38 -19.50 -7.97
C GLN A 65 6.02 -18.66 -6.74
N LEU A 66 5.69 -19.34 -5.61
CA LEU A 66 5.52 -18.69 -4.32
C LEU A 66 6.67 -19.14 -3.39
N THR A 67 7.31 -18.16 -2.77
CA THR A 67 8.33 -18.37 -1.74
C THR A 67 7.80 -17.86 -0.41
N LEU A 68 7.72 -18.72 0.59
CA LEU A 68 7.39 -18.34 1.97
C LEU A 68 8.68 -18.21 2.78
N ILE A 69 8.85 -17.06 3.42
CA ILE A 69 9.96 -16.76 4.33
C ILE A 69 9.38 -16.43 5.69
N ARG A 70 9.89 -17.05 6.76
CA ARG A 70 9.53 -16.69 8.13
C ARG A 70 10.69 -15.98 8.80
N GLN A 71 10.39 -14.94 9.57
CA GLN A 71 11.35 -14.22 10.41
C GLN A 71 10.76 -13.98 11.80
N SER A 72 11.59 -13.61 12.76
CA SER A 72 11.14 -13.07 14.05
C SER A 72 10.48 -11.72 13.83
N HIS A 73 9.43 -11.41 14.60
CA HIS A 73 8.68 -10.16 14.45
C HIS A 73 9.61 -8.93 14.53
N ALA A 74 9.69 -8.21 13.44
CA ALA A 74 10.55 -7.03 13.29
C ALA A 74 9.83 -5.84 12.60
N GLY A 75 8.55 -6.00 12.27
CA GLY A 75 7.70 -4.99 11.66
C GLY A 75 7.70 -5.05 10.13
N ILE A 76 6.70 -4.38 9.54
CA ILE A 76 6.40 -4.43 8.11
C ILE A 76 7.56 -3.96 7.23
N SER A 77 8.33 -2.95 7.66
CA SER A 77 9.53 -2.46 6.95
C SER A 77 10.59 -3.56 6.81
N ALA A 78 10.86 -4.29 7.90
CA ALA A 78 11.82 -5.40 7.91
C ALA A 78 11.32 -6.56 7.03
N ALA A 79 10.04 -6.91 7.12
CA ALA A 79 9.44 -7.95 6.30
C ALA A 79 9.55 -7.63 4.80
N ARG A 80 9.22 -6.40 4.39
CA ARG A 80 9.37 -5.97 2.99
C ARG A 80 10.83 -5.95 2.54
N ASN A 81 11.76 -5.48 3.37
CA ASN A 81 13.18 -5.52 3.05
C ASN A 81 13.69 -6.97 2.90
N ARG A 82 13.22 -7.89 3.73
CA ARG A 82 13.52 -9.32 3.59
C ARG A 82 12.99 -9.89 2.27
N GLY A 83 11.79 -9.47 1.86
CA GLY A 83 11.22 -9.82 0.56
C GLY A 83 12.05 -9.26 -0.61
N ILE A 84 12.56 -8.02 -0.50
CA ILE A 84 13.47 -7.41 -1.48
C ILE A 84 14.73 -8.26 -1.66
N GLN A 85 15.36 -8.70 -0.58
CA GLN A 85 16.56 -9.53 -0.63
C GLN A 85 16.34 -10.86 -1.35
N ALA A 86 15.16 -11.46 -1.20
CA ALA A 86 14.79 -12.72 -1.84
C ALA A 86 14.29 -12.56 -3.30
N SER A 87 14.04 -11.32 -3.75
CA SER A 87 13.46 -11.02 -5.05
C SER A 87 14.44 -11.20 -6.21
N ARG A 88 13.90 -11.59 -7.39
CA ARG A 88 14.67 -11.77 -8.62
C ARG A 88 14.10 -10.98 -9.80
N GLY A 89 12.87 -10.50 -9.68
CA GLY A 89 12.20 -9.75 -10.73
C GLY A 89 12.84 -8.39 -11.00
N LEU A 90 12.66 -7.89 -12.20
CA LEU A 90 13.17 -6.58 -12.64
C LEU A 90 12.43 -5.42 -11.97
N VAL A 91 11.21 -5.67 -11.53
CA VAL A 91 10.36 -4.71 -10.82
C VAL A 91 9.82 -5.36 -9.56
N LEU A 92 9.95 -4.65 -8.45
CA LEU A 92 9.41 -5.03 -7.15
C LEU A 92 8.01 -4.44 -7.02
N VAL A 93 7.02 -5.25 -6.68
CA VAL A 93 5.63 -4.84 -6.46
C VAL A 93 5.28 -5.14 -5.01
N PHE A 94 4.95 -4.12 -4.24
CA PHE A 94 4.54 -4.25 -2.84
C PHE A 94 3.03 -4.21 -2.74
N VAL A 95 2.48 -5.11 -1.95
CA VAL A 95 1.06 -5.20 -1.66
C VAL A 95 0.85 -5.72 -0.24
N ASP A 96 -0.24 -5.31 0.40
CA ASP A 96 -0.61 -5.82 1.73
C ASP A 96 -1.43 -7.12 1.61
N ALA A 97 -1.40 -7.96 2.65
CA ALA A 97 -2.08 -9.26 2.66
C ALA A 97 -3.60 -9.16 2.49
N ASP A 98 -4.21 -8.01 2.85
CA ASP A 98 -5.64 -7.75 2.74
C ASP A 98 -6.06 -7.12 1.40
N CYS A 99 -5.19 -7.15 0.41
CA CYS A 99 -5.43 -6.63 -0.93
C CYS A 99 -5.85 -7.71 -1.93
N LYS A 100 -6.54 -7.27 -3.01
CA LYS A 100 -6.94 -8.11 -4.13
C LYS A 100 -6.59 -7.41 -5.44
N PHE A 101 -5.88 -8.10 -6.32
CA PHE A 101 -5.55 -7.58 -7.65
C PHE A 101 -6.73 -7.71 -8.61
N HIS A 102 -6.97 -6.67 -9.43
CA HIS A 102 -7.83 -6.81 -10.61
C HIS A 102 -7.15 -7.74 -11.64
N PRO A 103 -7.91 -8.52 -12.43
CA PRO A 103 -7.33 -9.53 -13.33
C PRO A 103 -6.31 -9.04 -14.35
N ASP A 104 -6.36 -7.78 -14.76
CA ASP A 104 -5.44 -7.17 -15.73
C ASP A 104 -4.38 -6.26 -15.09
N CYS A 105 -4.29 -6.24 -13.77
CA CYS A 105 -3.46 -5.30 -13.01
C CYS A 105 -1.97 -5.40 -13.40
N LEU A 106 -1.39 -6.60 -13.38
CA LEU A 106 0.03 -6.79 -13.69
C LEU A 106 0.34 -6.54 -15.18
N ALA A 107 -0.57 -6.92 -16.08
CA ALA A 107 -0.43 -6.62 -17.51
C ALA A 107 -0.44 -5.11 -17.77
N THR A 108 -1.36 -4.40 -17.14
CA THR A 108 -1.48 -2.93 -17.22
C THR A 108 -0.25 -2.22 -16.65
N LEU A 109 0.25 -2.69 -15.51
CA LEU A 109 1.48 -2.18 -14.91
C LEU A 109 2.67 -2.36 -15.85
N ALA A 110 2.85 -3.56 -16.42
CA ALA A 110 3.92 -3.84 -17.37
C ALA A 110 3.87 -2.94 -18.60
N ALA A 111 2.69 -2.79 -19.19
CA ALA A 111 2.49 -1.92 -20.36
C ALA A 111 2.83 -0.45 -20.03
N THR A 112 2.48 0.03 -18.82
CA THR A 112 2.82 1.39 -18.39
C THR A 112 4.32 1.56 -18.17
N ILE A 113 4.98 0.60 -17.50
CA ILE A 113 6.43 0.61 -17.27
C ILE A 113 7.21 0.67 -18.58
N ASN A 114 6.78 -0.09 -19.59
CA ASN A 114 7.42 -0.11 -20.91
C ASN A 114 7.25 1.20 -21.67
N LYS A 115 6.10 1.86 -21.52
CA LYS A 115 5.82 3.18 -22.14
C LYS A 115 6.48 4.34 -21.41
N SER A 116 6.95 4.14 -20.18
CA SER A 116 7.47 5.18 -19.30
C SER A 116 8.86 4.82 -18.76
N PRO A 117 9.88 4.65 -19.65
CA PRO A 117 11.22 4.21 -19.25
C PRO A 117 11.94 5.23 -18.34
N GLN A 118 11.53 6.51 -18.36
CA GLN A 118 12.07 7.57 -17.53
C GLN A 118 11.62 7.49 -16.06
N HIS A 119 10.51 6.78 -15.76
CA HIS A 119 10.02 6.61 -14.39
C HIS A 119 10.55 5.32 -13.76
N ASN A 120 10.92 5.40 -12.48
CA ASN A 120 11.44 4.25 -11.74
C ASN A 120 10.44 3.74 -10.70
N SER A 121 9.52 4.56 -10.25
CA SER A 121 8.52 4.23 -9.24
C SER A 121 7.10 4.47 -9.75
N PHE A 122 6.15 3.63 -9.30
CA PHE A 122 4.79 3.59 -9.81
C PHE A 122 3.83 3.37 -8.64
N GLN A 123 2.79 4.19 -8.57
CA GLN A 123 1.68 4.01 -7.64
C GLN A 123 0.50 3.41 -8.38
N LEU A 124 0.08 2.24 -7.99
CA LEU A 124 -1.11 1.57 -8.51
C LEU A 124 -2.37 2.24 -7.96
N HIS A 125 -3.47 2.10 -8.66
CA HIS A 125 -4.76 2.66 -8.27
C HIS A 125 -5.38 1.81 -7.15
N LEU A 126 -5.39 2.35 -5.95
CA LEU A 126 -6.02 1.73 -4.80
C LEU A 126 -7.49 2.11 -4.75
N VAL A 127 -8.36 1.10 -4.64
CA VAL A 127 -9.80 1.26 -4.45
C VAL A 127 -10.22 0.53 -3.17
N GLY A 128 -11.30 0.99 -2.53
CA GLY A 128 -11.92 0.27 -1.41
C GLY A 128 -12.70 -0.95 -1.89
N ASP A 129 -13.06 -1.83 -0.97
CA ASP A 129 -13.91 -3.00 -1.29
C ASP A 129 -15.40 -2.65 -1.41
N CYS A 130 -15.77 -1.42 -1.03
CA CYS A 130 -17.16 -0.91 -1.00
C CYS A 130 -18.16 -1.78 -0.21
N SER A 131 -17.68 -2.77 0.54
CA SER A 131 -18.51 -3.60 1.39
C SER A 131 -18.92 -2.82 2.65
N GLY A 132 -20.18 -2.44 2.72
CA GLY A 132 -20.73 -1.68 3.83
C GLY A 132 -20.20 -0.24 3.95
N ILE A 133 -20.52 0.41 5.08
CA ILE A 133 -20.20 1.83 5.32
C ILE A 133 -18.71 2.06 5.47
N VAL A 134 -17.99 1.14 6.13
CA VAL A 134 -16.55 1.29 6.39
C VAL A 134 -15.76 1.16 5.09
N GLY A 135 -16.05 0.15 4.27
CA GLY A 135 -15.43 -0.01 2.95
C GLY A 135 -15.71 1.18 2.04
N ARG A 136 -16.94 1.71 2.05
CA ARG A 136 -17.30 2.91 1.28
C ARG A 136 -16.58 4.17 1.78
N ALA A 137 -16.39 4.30 3.11
CA ALA A 137 -15.61 5.41 3.67
C ALA A 137 -14.13 5.34 3.25
N GLU A 138 -13.57 4.16 3.21
CA GLU A 138 -12.19 3.96 2.73
C GLU A 138 -12.07 4.26 1.24
N GLU A 139 -13.02 3.82 0.42
CA GLU A 139 -13.07 4.16 -1.00
C GLU A 139 -13.08 5.67 -1.23
N LEU A 140 -13.98 6.41 -0.54
CA LEU A 140 -14.02 7.87 -0.61
C LEU A 140 -12.68 8.51 -0.23
N ARG A 141 -12.01 7.96 0.80
CA ARG A 141 -10.70 8.44 1.24
C ARG A 141 -9.63 8.21 0.16
N LEU A 142 -9.52 6.98 -0.35
CA LEU A 142 -8.50 6.60 -1.32
C LEU A 142 -8.66 7.38 -2.63
N VAL A 143 -9.85 7.37 -3.21
CA VAL A 143 -10.15 8.10 -4.46
C VAL A 143 -9.88 9.59 -4.32
N THR A 144 -10.32 10.20 -3.21
CA THR A 144 -10.09 11.64 -3.01
C THR A 144 -8.61 11.97 -2.84
N LEU A 145 -7.86 11.18 -2.05
CA LEU A 145 -6.42 11.39 -1.88
C LEU A 145 -5.69 11.27 -3.20
N GLN A 146 -5.94 10.23 -3.97
CA GLN A 146 -5.29 10.00 -5.25
C GLN A 146 -5.60 11.14 -6.23
N ASN A 147 -6.86 11.55 -6.35
CA ASN A 147 -7.26 12.65 -7.24
C ASN A 147 -6.66 14.01 -6.86
N HIS A 148 -6.57 14.32 -5.54
CA HIS A 148 -6.03 15.60 -5.08
C HIS A 148 -4.51 15.70 -5.14
N LEU A 149 -3.83 14.56 -5.10
CA LEU A 149 -2.37 14.50 -5.06
C LEU A 149 -1.76 14.13 -6.41
N LEU A 150 -2.60 13.81 -7.40
CA LEU A 150 -2.21 13.63 -8.80
C LEU A 150 -1.73 14.97 -9.38
N GLN A 151 -0.59 14.93 -10.07
CA GLN A 151 0.02 16.09 -10.71
C GLN A 151 -0.33 16.10 -12.21
N PRO A 152 -0.21 17.27 -12.89
CA PRO A 152 -0.51 17.39 -14.33
C PRO A 152 0.35 16.50 -15.23
N ASP A 153 1.54 16.12 -14.78
CA ASP A 153 2.49 15.23 -15.49
C ASP A 153 2.17 13.74 -15.30
N GLY A 154 1.09 13.42 -14.58
CA GLY A 154 0.69 12.05 -14.27
C GLY A 154 1.41 11.44 -13.06
N CYS A 155 2.39 12.12 -12.48
CA CYS A 155 3.00 11.70 -11.22
C CYS A 155 2.07 11.99 -10.03
N ILE A 156 2.30 11.33 -8.91
CA ILE A 156 1.44 11.50 -7.73
C ILE A 156 2.26 11.76 -6.46
N ARG A 157 1.85 12.77 -5.69
CA ARG A 157 2.43 13.07 -4.36
C ARG A 157 1.82 12.21 -3.26
N TYR A 158 1.61 10.96 -3.57
CA TYR A 158 1.03 9.95 -2.69
C TYR A 158 1.75 8.63 -2.92
N LEU A 159 2.02 7.91 -1.85
CA LEU A 159 2.52 6.56 -1.90
C LEU A 159 1.79 5.74 -0.84
N ASN A 160 1.35 4.57 -1.24
CA ASN A 160 0.83 3.56 -0.34
C ASN A 160 1.34 2.19 -0.82
N THR A 161 2.03 1.52 0.05
CA THR A 161 2.68 0.24 -0.23
C THR A 161 1.71 -0.92 -0.45
N ALA A 162 0.42 -0.73 -0.19
CA ALA A 162 -0.63 -1.68 -0.61
C ALA A 162 -0.79 -1.78 -2.14
N GLY A 163 -0.09 -0.94 -2.90
CA GLY A 163 -0.10 -0.93 -4.36
C GLY A 163 1.03 -0.06 -4.92
N PHE A 164 2.27 -0.38 -4.58
CA PHE A 164 3.44 0.36 -5.02
C PHE A 164 4.41 -0.53 -5.79
N ALA A 165 5.01 -0.01 -6.87
CA ALA A 165 6.03 -0.72 -7.63
C ALA A 165 7.26 0.17 -7.88
N ILE A 166 8.44 -0.45 -7.95
CA ILE A 166 9.71 0.23 -8.20
C ILE A 166 10.64 -0.67 -9.03
N ARG A 167 11.39 -0.09 -9.95
CA ARG A 167 12.44 -0.82 -10.67
C ARG A 167 13.51 -1.29 -9.70
N ARG A 168 13.82 -2.59 -9.72
CA ARG A 168 14.81 -3.21 -8.84
C ARG A 168 16.19 -2.54 -8.91
N ALA A 169 16.57 -2.03 -10.09
CA ALA A 169 17.83 -1.31 -10.29
C ALA A 169 17.95 0.00 -9.48
N ARG A 170 16.85 0.50 -8.91
CA ARG A 170 16.81 1.71 -8.05
C ARG A 170 16.87 1.40 -6.56
N VAL A 171 16.96 0.12 -6.21
CA VAL A 171 16.90 -0.35 -4.81
C VAL A 171 18.25 -0.94 -4.44
N ASP A 172 18.82 -0.49 -3.33
CA ASP A 172 19.94 -1.14 -2.70
C ASP A 172 19.44 -2.42 -2.02
N ILE A 173 19.74 -3.56 -2.62
CA ILE A 173 19.20 -4.86 -2.17
C ILE A 173 19.69 -5.22 -0.76
N GLU A 174 20.89 -4.84 -0.40
CA GLU A 174 21.47 -5.15 0.92
C GLU A 174 20.87 -4.25 2.03
N LYS A 175 20.74 -2.96 1.76
CA LYS A 175 20.17 -2.00 2.71
C LYS A 175 18.63 -2.07 2.76
N GLY A 176 18.01 -2.50 1.68
CA GLY A 176 16.58 -2.45 1.49
C GLY A 176 16.08 -1.07 1.07
N LEU A 177 14.77 -0.94 1.00
CA LEU A 177 14.06 0.28 0.57
C LEU A 177 13.37 0.98 1.75
N PHE A 178 12.94 0.22 2.75
CA PHE A 178 12.15 0.72 3.87
C PHE A 178 13.04 0.94 5.11
N ASP A 179 12.87 2.10 5.74
CA ASP A 179 13.58 2.42 6.97
C ASP A 179 13.02 1.61 8.15
N PRO A 180 13.83 0.75 8.80
CA PRO A 180 13.35 -0.08 9.91
C PRO A 180 12.95 0.75 11.15
N VAL A 181 13.40 2.00 11.28
CA VAL A 181 12.98 2.91 12.38
C VAL A 181 11.51 3.32 12.22
N ALA A 182 10.96 3.25 11.04
CA ALA A 182 9.55 3.53 10.80
C ALA A 182 8.69 2.34 11.24
N VAL A 183 8.22 2.37 12.46
CA VAL A 183 7.25 1.38 12.99
C VAL A 183 5.93 1.47 12.23
N ARG A 184 5.62 2.66 11.68
CA ARG A 184 4.44 2.94 10.86
C ARG A 184 4.68 4.15 9.96
N ALA A 185 3.83 4.30 8.94
CA ALA A 185 3.95 5.34 7.90
C ALA A 185 5.29 5.27 7.14
N GLU A 186 5.82 4.07 7.00
CA GLU A 186 7.00 3.73 6.20
C GLU A 186 6.84 4.16 4.74
N ASP A 187 5.61 4.12 4.23
CA ASP A 187 5.20 4.61 2.91
C ASP A 187 5.40 6.13 2.78
N THR A 188 5.00 6.88 3.80
CA THR A 188 5.20 8.34 3.83
C THR A 188 6.68 8.69 3.93
N LEU A 189 7.45 7.94 4.69
CA LEU A 189 8.90 8.13 4.81
C LEU A 189 9.61 7.80 3.49
N LEU A 190 9.20 6.72 2.83
CA LEU A 190 9.68 6.36 1.50
C LEU A 190 9.37 7.45 0.47
N LEU A 191 8.12 7.93 0.44
CA LEU A 191 7.74 9.04 -0.46
C LEU A 191 8.60 10.29 -0.20
N ALA A 192 8.86 10.61 1.09
CA ALA A 192 9.73 11.72 1.45
C ALA A 192 11.14 11.56 0.85
N SER A 193 11.70 10.35 0.93
CA SER A 193 13.02 10.03 0.37
C SER A 193 13.03 10.11 -1.16
N LEU A 194 11.98 9.65 -1.84
CA LEU A 194 11.84 9.78 -3.29
C LEU A 194 11.79 11.25 -3.72
N ILE A 195 11.01 12.09 -3.00
CA ILE A 195 10.93 13.53 -3.27
C ILE A 195 12.28 14.22 -3.08
N GLN A 196 13.04 13.87 -2.04
CA GLN A 196 14.40 14.40 -1.85
C GLN A 196 15.34 14.00 -2.99
N GLY A 197 15.14 12.80 -3.57
CA GLY A 197 15.83 12.34 -4.77
C GLY A 197 15.32 12.96 -6.08
N GLY A 198 14.35 13.90 -6.02
CA GLY A 198 13.78 14.54 -7.21
C GLY A 198 12.79 13.65 -7.98
N GLU A 199 12.26 12.59 -7.36
CA GLU A 199 11.39 11.61 -8.00
C GLU A 199 10.00 11.55 -7.36
N LEU A 200 8.98 11.41 -8.19
CA LEU A 200 7.62 11.08 -7.77
C LEU A 200 7.15 9.81 -8.48
N PRO A 201 6.35 8.95 -7.82
CA PRO A 201 5.76 7.81 -8.50
C PRO A 201 4.83 8.23 -9.64
N LEU A 202 4.91 7.55 -10.78
CA LEU A 202 3.92 7.68 -11.84
C LEU A 202 2.63 6.96 -11.40
N PHE A 203 1.49 7.63 -11.54
CA PHE A 203 0.19 7.03 -11.18
C PHE A 203 -0.33 6.13 -12.30
N VAL A 204 -0.57 4.86 -11.98
CA VAL A 204 -1.07 3.86 -12.93
C VAL A 204 -2.57 3.63 -12.69
N SER A 205 -3.41 4.55 -13.19
CA SER A 205 -4.84 4.60 -12.91
C SER A 205 -5.63 3.35 -13.31
N LYS A 206 -5.13 2.57 -14.26
CA LYS A 206 -5.77 1.34 -14.74
C LYS A 206 -5.24 0.06 -14.09
N ALA A 207 -4.11 0.11 -13.37
CA ALA A 207 -3.62 -1.01 -12.58
C ALA A 207 -4.28 -0.99 -11.20
N ILE A 208 -5.39 -1.69 -11.05
CA ILE A 208 -6.26 -1.59 -9.88
C ILE A 208 -5.93 -2.67 -8.86
N VAL A 209 -5.78 -2.23 -7.61
CA VAL A 209 -5.68 -3.08 -6.41
C VAL A 209 -6.78 -2.68 -5.44
N GLN A 210 -7.63 -3.62 -5.08
CA GLN A 210 -8.70 -3.43 -4.10
C GLN A 210 -8.16 -3.72 -2.69
N HIS A 211 -8.30 -2.76 -1.80
CA HIS A 211 -7.90 -2.88 -0.40
C HIS A 211 -9.13 -3.16 0.46
N ALA A 212 -9.18 -4.32 1.08
CA ALA A 212 -10.27 -4.71 1.96
C ALA A 212 -10.02 -4.21 3.39
N ILE A 213 -11.08 -3.66 4.02
CA ILE A 213 -11.05 -3.34 5.45
C ILE A 213 -12.17 -4.11 6.15
N PRO A 214 -11.91 -5.36 6.55
CA PRO A 214 -12.92 -6.19 7.21
C PRO A 214 -13.06 -5.81 8.71
N LEU A 215 -13.11 -4.51 9.03
CA LEU A 215 -13.17 -4.02 10.39
C LEU A 215 -14.55 -3.41 10.69
N SER A 216 -15.05 -3.65 11.88
CA SER A 216 -16.19 -2.89 12.44
C SER A 216 -15.80 -1.42 12.68
N LEU A 217 -16.80 -0.54 12.82
CA LEU A 217 -16.57 0.87 13.15
C LEU A 217 -15.72 1.05 14.42
N LEU A 218 -15.98 0.25 15.46
CA LEU A 218 -15.26 0.33 16.72
C LEU A 218 -13.78 -0.05 16.57
N GLU A 219 -13.52 -1.10 15.80
CA GLU A 219 -12.15 -1.51 15.48
C GLU A 219 -11.43 -0.46 14.66
N CYS A 220 -12.13 0.17 13.69
CA CYS A 220 -11.58 1.31 12.95
C CYS A 220 -11.18 2.45 13.88
N PHE A 221 -12.02 2.86 14.82
CA PHE A 221 -11.67 3.92 15.78
C PHE A 221 -10.47 3.56 16.66
N ARG A 222 -10.40 2.33 17.17
CA ARG A 222 -9.26 1.85 17.95
C ARG A 222 -7.96 1.86 17.11
N LYS A 223 -8.04 1.40 15.87
CA LYS A 223 -6.94 1.44 14.89
C LYS A 223 -6.51 2.89 14.64
N ASP A 224 -7.47 3.81 14.39
CA ASP A 224 -7.19 5.21 14.08
C ASP A 224 -6.49 5.93 15.25
N PHE A 225 -6.82 5.63 16.52
CA PHE A 225 -6.10 6.16 17.68
C PHE A 225 -4.65 5.68 17.74
N ARG A 226 -4.42 4.36 17.60
CA ARG A 226 -3.08 3.78 17.56
C ARG A 226 -2.26 4.36 16.42
N VAL A 227 -2.86 4.46 15.24
CA VAL A 227 -2.26 5.07 14.05
C VAL A 227 -1.86 6.51 14.31
N ALA A 228 -2.75 7.32 14.89
CA ALA A 228 -2.48 8.74 15.12
C ALA A 228 -1.28 8.97 16.03
N GLN A 229 -1.09 8.12 17.06
CA GLN A 229 0.08 8.19 17.95
C GLN A 229 1.39 7.84 17.24
N LEU A 230 1.38 6.80 16.41
CA LEU A 230 2.56 6.32 15.67
C LEU A 230 2.92 7.27 14.51
N ASP A 231 1.93 7.71 13.74
CA ASP A 231 2.12 8.67 12.65
C ASP A 231 2.79 9.94 13.13
N ALA A 232 2.42 10.43 14.33
CA ALA A 232 2.98 11.64 14.87
C ALA A 232 4.50 11.56 15.11
N ARG A 233 5.01 10.38 15.51
CA ARG A 233 6.47 10.15 15.65
C ARG A 233 7.16 10.12 14.29
N THR A 234 6.56 9.47 13.31
CA THR A 234 7.11 9.42 11.93
C THR A 234 7.15 10.80 11.29
N TYR A 235 6.13 11.64 11.52
CA TYR A 235 6.15 13.03 11.04
C TYR A 235 7.27 13.87 11.67
N ASP A 236 7.62 13.63 12.94
CA ASP A 236 8.76 14.30 13.57
C ASP A 236 10.08 13.89 12.88
N ILE A 237 10.25 12.60 12.54
CA ILE A 237 11.41 12.10 11.79
C ILE A 237 11.50 12.75 10.40
N ILE A 238 10.37 12.82 9.67
CA ILE A 238 10.30 13.43 8.34
C ILE A 238 10.65 14.93 8.41
N ALA A 239 10.12 15.64 9.41
CA ALA A 239 10.40 17.04 9.63
C ALA A 239 11.89 17.29 9.95
N ALA A 240 12.50 16.44 10.77
CA ALA A 240 13.93 16.51 11.09
C ALA A 240 14.81 16.29 9.85
N ARG A 241 14.34 15.54 8.85
CA ARG A 241 14.99 15.36 7.55
C ARG A 241 14.75 16.53 6.57
N GLY A 242 14.09 17.61 7.00
CA GLY A 242 13.84 18.80 6.18
C GLY A 242 12.72 18.64 5.13
N VAL A 243 11.97 17.55 5.15
CA VAL A 243 10.87 17.31 4.19
C VAL A 243 9.57 17.88 4.75
N ARG A 244 9.01 18.89 4.07
CA ARG A 244 7.71 19.46 4.42
C ARG A 244 6.58 18.65 3.76
N PHE A 245 5.97 17.75 4.52
CA PHE A 245 4.93 16.84 4.06
C PHE A 245 3.51 17.25 4.50
N ARG A 246 3.35 18.41 5.12
CA ARG A 246 2.04 18.80 5.67
C ARG A 246 1.09 19.23 4.55
N VAL A 247 0.02 18.47 4.37
CA VAL A 247 -1.18 18.94 3.68
C VAL A 247 -1.71 20.15 4.48
N SER A 248 -1.81 21.30 3.85
CA SER A 248 -2.28 22.52 4.49
C SER A 248 -3.73 22.37 4.99
N GLN A 249 -4.14 23.17 5.97
CA GLN A 249 -5.53 23.17 6.44
C GLN A 249 -6.54 23.44 5.30
N GLN A 250 -6.19 24.35 4.38
CA GLN A 250 -7.02 24.65 3.21
C GLN A 250 -7.15 23.44 2.26
N GLN A 251 -6.06 22.71 2.04
CA GLN A 251 -6.10 21.47 1.25
C GLN A 251 -6.97 20.41 1.92
N ARG A 252 -6.85 20.23 3.24
CA ARG A 252 -7.71 19.30 4.00
C ARG A 252 -9.18 19.63 3.88
N LEU A 253 -9.52 20.92 4.01
CA LEU A 253 -10.91 21.37 3.85
C LEU A 253 -11.42 21.12 2.43
N ARG A 254 -10.63 21.45 1.40
CA ARG A 254 -10.97 21.16 -0.01
C ARG A 254 -11.18 19.66 -0.24
N MET A 255 -10.35 18.82 0.35
CA MET A 255 -10.51 17.36 0.27
C MET A 255 -11.81 16.91 0.92
N LEU A 256 -12.14 17.38 2.12
CA LEU A 256 -13.41 17.06 2.80
C LEU A 256 -14.62 17.51 1.98
N LEU A 257 -14.59 18.71 1.39
CA LEU A 257 -15.67 19.20 0.52
C LEU A 257 -15.77 18.38 -0.78
N SER A 258 -14.65 17.95 -1.35
CA SER A 258 -14.63 17.07 -2.52
C SER A 258 -15.22 15.69 -2.17
N MET A 259 -14.82 15.11 -1.05
CA MET A 259 -15.40 13.86 -0.54
C MET A 259 -16.91 13.96 -0.35
N TRP A 260 -17.42 15.08 0.19
CA TRP A 260 -18.83 15.32 0.35
C TRP A 260 -19.58 15.36 -1.00
N LYS A 261 -19.01 16.03 -2.01
CA LYS A 261 -19.59 16.08 -3.36
C LYS A 261 -19.67 14.67 -3.98
N THR A 262 -18.58 13.90 -3.87
CA THR A 262 -18.55 12.50 -4.35
C THR A 262 -19.53 11.61 -3.57
N ALA A 263 -19.60 11.76 -2.24
CA ALA A 263 -20.48 11.01 -1.37
C ALA A 263 -21.98 11.29 -1.64
N GLY A 264 -22.31 12.48 -2.14
CA GLY A 264 -23.70 12.88 -2.41
C GLY A 264 -24.36 12.14 -3.57
N GLN A 265 -23.62 11.30 -4.29
CA GLN A 265 -24.14 10.55 -5.44
C GLN A 265 -24.95 9.30 -5.04
N ASP A 266 -24.80 8.80 -3.81
CA ASP A 266 -25.59 7.69 -3.27
C ASP A 266 -25.91 7.87 -1.78
N SER A 267 -26.96 7.18 -1.30
CA SER A 267 -27.44 7.30 0.09
C SER A 267 -26.43 6.77 1.12
N ILE A 268 -25.67 5.74 0.77
CA ILE A 268 -24.64 5.14 1.64
C ILE A 268 -23.41 6.04 1.70
N GLY A 269 -23.12 6.74 0.60
CA GLY A 269 -21.95 7.63 0.50
C GLY A 269 -21.99 8.78 1.51
N ARG A 270 -23.14 9.40 1.75
CA ARG A 270 -23.28 10.47 2.78
C ARG A 270 -22.97 9.95 4.17
N LEU A 271 -23.50 8.77 4.51
CA LEU A 271 -23.25 8.14 5.80
C LEU A 271 -21.76 7.75 5.93
N ALA A 272 -21.18 7.21 4.87
CA ALA A 272 -19.75 6.90 4.80
C ALA A 272 -18.85 8.14 5.00
N TRP A 273 -19.28 9.31 4.47
CA TRP A 273 -18.57 10.57 4.70
C TRP A 273 -18.60 10.98 6.18
N PHE A 274 -19.74 10.85 6.88
CA PHE A 274 -19.80 11.11 8.32
C PHE A 274 -18.88 10.16 9.11
N VAL A 275 -18.87 8.88 8.76
CA VAL A 275 -17.95 7.91 9.36
C VAL A 275 -16.50 8.33 9.14
N LEU A 276 -16.14 8.73 7.92
CA LEU A 276 -14.79 9.20 7.59
C LEU A 276 -14.42 10.47 8.37
N ALA A 277 -15.34 11.43 8.47
CA ALA A 277 -15.15 12.65 9.25
C ALA A 277 -14.94 12.35 10.74
N ALA A 278 -15.75 11.47 11.32
CA ALA A 278 -15.62 11.02 12.70
C ALA A 278 -14.27 10.31 12.95
N ARG A 279 -13.79 9.52 12.01
CA ARG A 279 -12.47 8.85 12.07
C ARG A 279 -11.27 9.80 12.06
N GLN A 280 -11.47 11.11 11.77
CA GLN A 280 -10.43 12.11 11.96
C GLN A 280 -10.28 12.58 13.42
N ALA A 281 -11.28 12.35 14.28
CA ALA A 281 -11.26 12.79 15.68
C ALA A 281 -10.05 12.28 16.48
N PRO A 282 -9.62 11.01 16.40
CA PRO A 282 -8.41 10.54 17.08
C PRO A 282 -7.16 11.35 16.73
N ARG A 283 -6.98 11.70 15.45
CA ARG A 283 -5.84 12.53 15.02
C ARG A 283 -5.89 13.94 15.61
N LEU A 284 -7.06 14.54 15.64
CA LEU A 284 -7.25 15.87 16.23
C LEU A 284 -6.96 15.86 17.72
N ILE A 285 -7.44 14.85 18.43
CA ILE A 285 -7.19 14.65 19.87
C ILE A 285 -5.69 14.48 20.13
N VAL A 286 -5.00 13.62 19.41
CA VAL A 286 -3.55 13.40 19.59
C VAL A 286 -2.76 14.67 19.30
N LEU A 287 -3.11 15.43 18.26
CA LEU A 287 -2.47 16.70 17.93
C LEU A 287 -2.74 17.78 18.99
N PHE A 288 -3.93 17.79 19.57
CA PHE A 288 -4.29 18.73 20.66
C PHE A 288 -3.49 18.40 21.93
N LEU A 289 -3.50 17.14 22.34
CA LEU A 289 -2.77 16.70 23.54
C LEU A 289 -1.26 17.00 23.44
N ARG A 290 -0.65 16.84 22.27
CA ARG A 290 0.77 17.21 22.04
C ARG A 290 1.07 18.70 22.12
N LYS A 291 0.07 19.56 21.95
CA LYS A 291 0.26 21.02 22.11
C LYS A 291 0.11 21.47 23.56
N VAL A 292 -0.56 20.66 24.37
CA VAL A 292 -0.90 20.97 25.77
C VAL A 292 0.09 20.34 26.75
N THR A 293 0.76 19.26 26.34
CA THR A 293 1.87 18.66 27.11
C THR A 293 3.19 19.21 26.57
N PRO A 294 3.96 19.95 27.41
CA PRO A 294 5.25 20.53 27.03
C PRO A 294 6.32 19.45 26.74
#